data_f01198c6d86ec4a86d1fd72da560b48c
#
_entry.id   f01198c6d86ec4a86d1fd72da560b48c
#
_cell.length_a   1.000
_cell.length_b   1.000
_cell.length_c   1.000
_cell.angle_alpha   90.00
_cell.angle_beta   90.00
_cell.angle_gamma   90.00
#
_symmetry.space_group_name_H-M   'P 1'
#
loop_
_entity.id
_entity.type
_entity.pdbx_description
1 polymer ?
#
loop_
_entity_poly.entity_id
_entity_poly.type
_entity_poly.pdbx_seq_one_letter_code
_entity_poly.pdbx_strand_id
1 'polypeptide(L)'
;PKHPLVDDASSKLAVAYLERGRWSEAAGEFERVAASGKDPKLAQEALWQAAELHAKGNNRAASAKAYERYLKQYPEPFERAMETRHRLANIAKADGNAKRDFELQREIFSADQRGGAARTERTKYLGAMAALALAQPAVDEYKKVALVEPLQKSLKTKKAKFEDALRGYATAAEYGVADASTAATFHTAALYQDF
;
A
#
# COMPACT_ATOMS: atom_id res chain seq x y z
N PRO A 1 22.65 1.43 31.61
CA PRO A 1 23.12 0.16 31.05
C PRO A 1 21.93 -0.75 30.80
N LYS A 2 21.68 -1.11 29.52
CA LYS A 2 20.57 -2.03 29.20
C LYS A 2 20.98 -3.44 29.66
N HIS A 3 20.26 -4.01 30.62
CA HIS A 3 20.52 -5.35 31.14
C HIS A 3 20.33 -6.40 30.02
N PRO A 4 21.20 -7.45 29.92
CA PRO A 4 21.12 -8.46 28.86
C PRO A 4 19.76 -9.16 28.72
N LEU A 5 19.01 -9.27 29.81
CA LEU A 5 17.70 -9.96 29.87
C LEU A 5 16.50 -9.08 29.48
N VAL A 6 16.68 -7.81 29.15
CA VAL A 6 15.56 -6.91 28.84
C VAL A 6 14.78 -7.37 27.62
N ASP A 7 15.47 -7.81 26.56
CA ASP A 7 14.82 -8.24 25.32
C ASP A 7 14.05 -9.57 25.53
N ASP A 8 14.62 -10.50 26.30
CA ASP A 8 13.94 -11.74 26.66
C ASP A 8 12.70 -11.47 27.55
N ALA A 9 12.82 -10.59 28.52
CA ALA A 9 11.70 -10.17 29.36
C ALA A 9 10.59 -9.48 28.54
N SER A 10 10.95 -8.56 27.64
CA SER A 10 9.99 -7.90 26.75
C SER A 10 9.29 -8.89 25.81
N SER A 11 10.05 -9.85 25.25
CA SER A 11 9.47 -10.89 24.39
C SER A 11 8.46 -11.77 25.14
N LYS A 12 8.80 -12.21 26.35
CA LYS A 12 7.88 -12.99 27.21
C LYS A 12 6.65 -12.20 27.63
N LEU A 13 6.83 -10.93 27.95
CA LEU A 13 5.72 -10.03 28.31
C LEU A 13 4.81 -9.78 27.12
N ALA A 14 5.37 -9.61 25.90
CA ALA A 14 4.59 -9.50 24.68
C ALA A 14 3.69 -10.71 24.48
N VAL A 15 4.21 -11.93 24.64
CA VAL A 15 3.42 -13.16 24.53
C VAL A 15 2.29 -13.18 25.56
N ALA A 16 2.56 -12.83 26.81
CA ALA A 16 1.55 -12.78 27.86
C ALA A 16 0.44 -11.75 27.57
N TYR A 17 0.78 -10.63 26.93
CA TYR A 17 -0.22 -9.66 26.47
C TYR A 17 -1.04 -10.19 25.30
N LEU A 18 -0.40 -10.91 24.34
CA LEU A 18 -1.08 -11.52 23.19
C LEU A 18 -2.14 -12.55 23.65
N GLU A 19 -1.81 -13.40 24.60
CA GLU A 19 -2.74 -14.40 25.16
C GLU A 19 -3.98 -13.77 25.80
N ARG A 20 -3.86 -12.52 26.26
CA ARG A 20 -4.94 -11.74 26.88
C ARG A 20 -5.63 -10.80 25.92
N GLY A 21 -5.31 -10.81 24.63
CA GLY A 21 -5.87 -9.91 23.62
C GLY A 21 -5.46 -8.44 23.80
N ARG A 22 -4.40 -8.16 24.57
CA ARG A 22 -3.89 -6.81 24.84
C ARG A 22 -2.90 -6.39 23.74
N TRP A 23 -3.45 -6.12 22.55
CA TRP A 23 -2.68 -5.94 21.34
C TRP A 23 -1.74 -4.72 21.39
N SER A 24 -2.21 -3.60 21.93
CA SER A 24 -1.41 -2.36 21.99
C SER A 24 -0.24 -2.49 22.96
N GLU A 25 -0.44 -3.18 24.09
CA GLU A 25 0.63 -3.43 25.06
C GLU A 25 1.66 -4.40 24.51
N ALA A 26 1.20 -5.47 23.84
CA ALA A 26 2.09 -6.40 23.16
C ALA A 26 2.93 -5.68 22.08
N ALA A 27 2.30 -4.79 21.30
CA ALA A 27 3.01 -3.97 20.32
C ALA A 27 4.11 -3.10 20.96
N GLY A 28 3.82 -2.48 22.11
CA GLY A 28 4.80 -1.69 22.85
C GLY A 28 6.02 -2.49 23.32
N GLU A 29 5.83 -3.76 23.70
CA GLU A 29 6.97 -4.63 24.05
C GLU A 29 7.79 -5.00 22.81
N PHE A 30 7.15 -5.31 21.68
CA PHE A 30 7.86 -5.54 20.42
C PHE A 30 8.62 -4.29 19.94
N GLU A 31 8.08 -3.08 20.12
CA GLU A 31 8.81 -1.84 19.84
C GLU A 31 10.06 -1.68 20.70
N ARG A 32 10.02 -2.13 21.97
CA ARG A 32 11.20 -2.13 22.85
C ARG A 32 12.27 -3.10 22.35
N VAL A 33 11.87 -4.32 21.94
CA VAL A 33 12.78 -5.28 21.31
C VAL A 33 13.40 -4.69 20.05
N ALA A 34 12.59 -4.08 19.18
CA ALA A 34 13.06 -3.43 17.96
C ALA A 34 14.04 -2.28 18.24
N ALA A 35 13.85 -1.54 19.34
CA ALA A 35 14.70 -0.43 19.74
C ALA A 35 16.01 -0.88 20.38
N SER A 36 16.11 -2.12 20.87
CA SER A 36 17.33 -2.63 21.50
C SER A 36 18.50 -2.77 20.53
N GLY A 37 18.19 -3.16 19.29
CA GLY A 37 19.13 -3.23 18.18
C GLY A 37 20.24 -4.29 18.32
N LYS A 38 20.16 -5.18 19.31
CA LYS A 38 21.20 -6.19 19.57
C LYS A 38 21.29 -7.24 18.47
N ASP A 39 20.13 -7.70 18.00
CA ASP A 39 19.99 -8.60 16.87
C ASP A 39 19.19 -7.87 15.77
N PRO A 40 19.81 -7.52 14.64
CA PRO A 40 19.14 -6.79 13.56
C PRO A 40 17.95 -7.56 12.96
N LYS A 41 18.02 -8.88 12.86
CA LYS A 41 16.92 -9.70 12.33
C LYS A 41 15.75 -9.73 13.30
N LEU A 42 16.03 -9.91 14.59
CA LEU A 42 15.01 -9.86 15.62
C LEU A 42 14.38 -8.48 15.72
N ALA A 43 15.19 -7.41 15.63
CA ALA A 43 14.70 -6.03 15.64
C ALA A 43 13.79 -5.72 14.44
N GLN A 44 14.14 -6.21 13.26
CA GLN A 44 13.33 -6.09 12.05
C GLN A 44 11.98 -6.78 12.21
N GLU A 45 11.98 -8.04 12.65
CA GLU A 45 10.74 -8.79 12.83
C GLU A 45 9.88 -8.19 13.95
N ALA A 46 10.49 -7.80 15.08
CA ALA A 46 9.78 -7.17 16.17
C ALA A 46 9.08 -5.86 15.76
N LEU A 47 9.73 -5.03 14.92
CA LEU A 47 9.11 -3.80 14.43
C LEU A 47 7.91 -4.09 13.51
N TRP A 48 8.02 -5.12 12.68
CA TRP A 48 6.90 -5.56 11.85
C TRP A 48 5.74 -6.07 12.70
N GLN A 49 6.01 -6.93 13.68
CA GLN A 49 5.00 -7.46 14.60
C GLN A 49 4.31 -6.33 15.38
N ALA A 50 5.06 -5.34 15.84
CA ALA A 50 4.49 -4.17 16.51
C ALA A 50 3.48 -3.44 15.62
N ALA A 51 3.81 -3.23 14.34
CA ALA A 51 2.92 -2.58 13.39
C ALA A 51 1.61 -3.38 13.17
N GLU A 52 1.71 -4.70 12.98
CA GLU A 52 0.54 -5.59 12.83
C GLU A 52 -0.34 -5.60 14.09
N LEU A 53 0.28 -5.62 15.27
CA LEU A 53 -0.45 -5.64 16.53
C LEU A 53 -1.14 -4.32 16.82
N HIS A 54 -0.53 -3.19 16.50
CA HIS A 54 -1.20 -1.89 16.56
C HIS A 54 -2.42 -1.85 15.63
N ALA A 55 -2.30 -2.40 14.41
CA ALA A 55 -3.43 -2.52 13.49
C ALA A 55 -4.55 -3.40 14.07
N LYS A 56 -4.18 -4.56 14.62
CA LYS A 56 -5.13 -5.50 15.27
C LYS A 56 -5.82 -4.88 16.49
N GLY A 57 -5.11 -4.04 17.24
CA GLY A 57 -5.65 -3.24 18.35
C GLY A 57 -6.40 -1.99 17.91
N ASN A 58 -6.69 -1.85 16.58
CA ASN A 58 -7.37 -0.70 15.98
C ASN A 58 -6.67 0.65 16.21
N ASN A 59 -5.36 0.63 16.50
CA ASN A 59 -4.53 1.83 16.61
C ASN A 59 -3.80 2.10 15.29
N ARG A 60 -4.57 2.58 14.28
CA ARG A 60 -4.04 2.84 12.92
C ARG A 60 -2.89 3.84 12.92
N ALA A 61 -2.95 4.86 13.77
CA ALA A 61 -1.89 5.87 13.83
C ALA A 61 -0.54 5.30 14.30
N ALA A 62 -0.55 4.45 15.34
CA ALA A 62 0.66 3.78 15.82
C ALA A 62 1.16 2.74 14.79
N SER A 63 0.24 1.98 14.18
CA SER A 63 0.56 1.04 13.11
C SER A 63 1.25 1.73 11.93
N ALA A 64 0.71 2.85 11.45
CA ALA A 64 1.33 3.62 10.36
C ALA A 64 2.74 4.09 10.71
N LYS A 65 2.95 4.65 11.91
CA LYS A 65 4.28 5.08 12.38
C LYS A 65 5.28 3.91 12.42
N ALA A 66 4.85 2.75 12.90
CA ALA A 66 5.71 1.57 12.96
C ALA A 66 6.07 1.05 11.55
N TYR A 67 5.13 1.03 10.60
CA TYR A 67 5.38 0.69 9.20
C TYR A 67 6.28 1.71 8.49
N GLU A 68 6.09 3.01 8.70
CA GLU A 68 6.98 4.05 8.14
C GLU A 68 8.39 3.91 8.66
N ARG A 69 8.55 3.65 9.97
CA ARG A 69 9.84 3.36 10.56
C ARG A 69 10.45 2.09 9.97
N TYR A 70 9.65 1.04 9.75
CA TYR A 70 10.09 -0.20 9.12
C TYR A 70 10.66 0.06 7.73
N LEU A 71 9.93 0.74 6.85
CA LEU A 71 10.40 1.06 5.49
C LEU A 71 11.69 1.86 5.45
N LYS A 72 11.84 2.80 6.41
CA LYS A 72 13.04 3.62 6.51
C LYS A 72 14.27 2.82 6.96
N GLN A 73 14.08 1.86 7.87
CA GLN A 73 15.19 1.09 8.46
C GLN A 73 15.50 -0.19 7.67
N TYR A 74 14.50 -0.79 7.05
CA TYR A 74 14.58 -2.09 6.40
C TYR A 74 13.94 -2.06 5.01
N PRO A 75 14.64 -1.49 4.01
CA PRO A 75 14.15 -1.47 2.62
C PRO A 75 14.12 -2.87 1.97
N GLU A 76 14.81 -3.82 2.57
CA GLU A 76 14.87 -5.23 2.15
C GLU A 76 14.33 -6.15 3.27
N PRO A 77 13.79 -7.34 2.94
CA PRO A 77 13.60 -7.85 1.58
C PRO A 77 12.51 -7.11 0.80
N PHE A 78 12.64 -7.07 -0.53
CA PHE A 78 11.77 -6.31 -1.44
C PHE A 78 10.27 -6.60 -1.25
N GLU A 79 9.91 -7.88 -1.14
CA GLU A 79 8.49 -8.27 -0.94
C GLU A 79 7.91 -7.71 0.35
N ARG A 80 8.68 -7.73 1.45
CA ARG A 80 8.24 -7.18 2.73
C ARG A 80 8.08 -5.65 2.66
N ALA A 81 8.99 -4.97 1.96
CA ALA A 81 8.89 -3.53 1.74
C ALA A 81 7.66 -3.16 0.88
N MET A 82 7.33 -3.97 -0.12
CA MET A 82 6.12 -3.82 -0.93
C MET A 82 4.85 -4.03 -0.08
N GLU A 83 4.82 -5.09 0.73
CA GLU A 83 3.71 -5.35 1.64
C GLU A 83 3.52 -4.22 2.66
N THR A 84 4.63 -3.66 3.17
CA THR A 84 4.58 -2.52 4.11
C THR A 84 3.93 -1.29 3.47
N ARG A 85 4.28 -0.95 2.22
CA ARG A 85 3.63 0.15 1.48
C ARG A 85 2.14 -0.12 1.28
N HIS A 86 1.79 -1.36 0.97
CA HIS A 86 0.39 -1.75 0.82
C HIS A 86 -0.39 -1.60 2.14
N ARG A 87 0.19 -2.01 3.29
CA ARG A 87 -0.42 -1.78 4.61
C ARG A 87 -0.64 -0.29 4.89
N LEU A 88 0.35 0.55 4.59
CA LEU A 88 0.24 2.00 4.73
C LEU A 88 -0.85 2.59 3.82
N ALA A 89 -0.97 2.13 2.57
CA ALA A 89 -2.02 2.56 1.65
C ALA A 89 -3.41 2.21 2.19
N ASN A 90 -3.59 1.00 2.71
CA ASN A 90 -4.85 0.59 3.32
C ASN A 90 -5.22 1.43 4.55
N ILE A 91 -4.24 1.79 5.39
CA ILE A 91 -4.45 2.70 6.52
C ILE A 91 -4.85 4.09 6.01
N ALA A 92 -4.12 4.66 5.06
CA ALA A 92 -4.43 5.97 4.48
C ALA A 92 -5.83 6.01 3.87
N LYS A 93 -6.22 4.96 3.15
CA LYS A 93 -7.57 4.79 2.60
C LYS A 93 -8.65 4.72 3.68
N ALA A 94 -8.41 3.93 4.74
CA ALA A 94 -9.34 3.79 5.87
C ALA A 94 -9.51 5.09 6.68
N ASP A 95 -8.48 5.94 6.68
CA ASP A 95 -8.49 7.25 7.34
C ASP A 95 -9.00 8.39 6.42
N GLY A 96 -9.43 8.05 5.19
CA GLY A 96 -9.92 9.03 4.21
C GLY A 96 -8.83 9.94 3.63
N ASN A 97 -7.55 9.59 3.83
CA ASN A 97 -6.42 10.36 3.30
C ASN A 97 -6.10 9.94 1.86
N ALA A 98 -6.96 10.35 0.92
CA ALA A 98 -6.84 10.00 -0.49
C ALA A 98 -5.51 10.44 -1.12
N LYS A 99 -4.94 11.56 -0.67
CA LYS A 99 -3.63 12.03 -1.16
C LYS A 99 -2.52 11.05 -0.78
N ARG A 100 -2.47 10.63 0.48
CA ARG A 100 -1.43 9.70 0.95
C ARG A 100 -1.61 8.31 0.36
N ASP A 101 -2.85 7.83 0.23
CA ASP A 101 -3.14 6.58 -0.48
C ASP A 101 -2.60 6.63 -1.92
N PHE A 102 -2.92 7.67 -2.67
CA PHE A 102 -2.44 7.83 -4.05
C PHE A 102 -0.91 7.88 -4.16
N GLU A 103 -0.23 8.58 -3.24
CA GLU A 103 1.24 8.61 -3.17
C GLU A 103 1.80 7.19 -2.96
N LEU A 104 1.23 6.43 -2.02
CA LEU A 104 1.65 5.07 -1.73
C LEU A 104 1.38 4.10 -2.89
N GLN A 105 0.25 4.23 -3.60
CA GLN A 105 -0.01 3.47 -4.82
C GLN A 105 1.06 3.76 -5.90
N ARG A 106 1.47 5.02 -6.06
CA ARG A 106 2.57 5.38 -6.96
C ARG A 106 3.90 4.77 -6.53
N GLU A 107 4.20 4.77 -5.23
CA GLU A 107 5.40 4.12 -4.69
C GLU A 107 5.40 2.62 -4.97
N ILE A 108 4.28 1.92 -4.73
CA ILE A 108 4.10 0.48 -5.01
C ILE A 108 4.31 0.20 -6.50
N PHE A 109 3.61 0.91 -7.37
CA PHE A 109 3.73 0.74 -8.83
C PHE A 109 5.17 0.96 -9.30
N SER A 110 5.79 2.09 -8.90
CA SER A 110 7.15 2.43 -9.30
C SER A 110 8.19 1.46 -8.74
N ALA A 111 8.00 0.94 -7.53
CA ALA A 111 8.89 -0.06 -6.94
C ALA A 111 8.79 -1.38 -7.70
N ASP A 112 7.58 -1.85 -8.03
CA ASP A 112 7.38 -3.07 -8.80
C ASP A 112 8.02 -2.99 -10.19
N GLN A 113 7.84 -1.86 -10.90
CA GLN A 113 8.46 -1.65 -12.22
C GLN A 113 9.99 -1.75 -12.17
N ARG A 114 10.62 -1.38 -11.07
CA ARG A 114 12.07 -1.45 -10.87
C ARG A 114 12.54 -2.74 -10.19
N GLY A 115 11.63 -3.60 -9.76
CA GLY A 115 11.93 -4.78 -8.92
C GLY A 115 12.73 -5.87 -9.63
N GLY A 116 12.72 -5.91 -10.96
CA GLY A 116 13.52 -6.87 -11.74
C GLY A 116 13.37 -8.31 -11.23
N ALA A 117 14.50 -8.95 -10.92
CA ALA A 117 14.52 -10.33 -10.42
C ALA A 117 13.97 -10.51 -8.99
N ALA A 118 13.82 -9.43 -8.22
CA ALA A 118 13.23 -9.49 -6.88
C ALA A 118 11.69 -9.56 -6.89
N ARG A 119 11.06 -9.40 -8.06
CA ARG A 119 9.61 -9.49 -8.20
C ARG A 119 9.14 -10.92 -7.94
N THR A 120 8.10 -11.03 -7.11
CA THR A 120 7.35 -12.26 -6.87
C THR A 120 5.93 -12.13 -7.42
N GLU A 121 5.17 -13.20 -7.45
CA GLU A 121 3.74 -13.13 -7.82
C GLU A 121 2.97 -12.17 -6.89
N ARG A 122 3.34 -12.12 -5.61
CA ARG A 122 2.74 -11.19 -4.65
C ARG A 122 3.06 -9.73 -4.97
N THR A 123 4.31 -9.40 -5.28
CA THR A 123 4.67 -8.00 -5.63
C THR A 123 4.09 -7.57 -6.96
N LYS A 124 4.01 -8.45 -7.95
CA LYS A 124 3.29 -8.20 -9.21
C LYS A 124 1.81 -7.93 -8.99
N TYR A 125 1.17 -8.73 -8.13
CA TYR A 125 -0.23 -8.48 -7.75
C TYR A 125 -0.40 -7.09 -7.15
N LEU A 126 0.44 -6.69 -6.19
CA LEU A 126 0.39 -5.37 -5.58
C LEU A 126 0.63 -4.24 -6.61
N GLY A 127 1.60 -4.44 -7.52
CA GLY A 127 1.88 -3.51 -8.61
C GLY A 127 0.70 -3.34 -9.58
N ALA A 128 0.05 -4.45 -9.94
CA ALA A 128 -1.12 -4.45 -10.81
C ALA A 128 -2.33 -3.72 -10.19
N MET A 129 -2.60 -4.00 -8.90
CA MET A 129 -3.67 -3.32 -8.17
C MET A 129 -3.38 -1.83 -7.98
N ALA A 130 -2.12 -1.48 -7.77
CA ALA A 130 -1.70 -0.09 -7.71
C ALA A 130 -1.87 0.62 -9.06
N ALA A 131 -1.51 -0.02 -10.18
CA ALA A 131 -1.75 0.52 -11.52
C ALA A 131 -3.23 0.79 -11.78
N LEU A 132 -4.10 -0.14 -11.36
CA LEU A 132 -5.55 0.02 -11.45
C LEU A 132 -6.05 1.23 -10.65
N ALA A 133 -5.58 1.38 -9.42
CA ALA A 133 -5.93 2.53 -8.57
C ALA A 133 -5.45 3.88 -9.16
N LEU A 134 -4.28 3.88 -9.78
CA LEU A 134 -3.69 5.06 -10.42
C LEU A 134 -4.41 5.51 -11.70
N ALA A 135 -5.24 4.68 -12.30
CA ALA A 135 -6.09 5.06 -13.43
C ALA A 135 -7.25 5.99 -13.02
N GLN A 136 -7.71 5.93 -11.76
CA GLN A 136 -8.91 6.62 -11.29
C GLN A 136 -8.90 8.14 -11.52
N PRO A 137 -7.82 8.90 -11.26
CA PRO A 137 -7.82 10.34 -11.53
C PRO A 137 -8.06 10.70 -13.00
N ALA A 138 -7.54 9.91 -13.95
CA ALA A 138 -7.81 10.15 -15.36
C ALA A 138 -9.27 9.90 -15.73
N VAL A 139 -9.90 8.90 -15.11
CA VAL A 139 -11.33 8.61 -15.24
C VAL A 139 -12.17 9.76 -14.67
N ASP A 140 -11.79 10.29 -13.50
CA ASP A 140 -12.49 11.40 -12.86
C ASP A 140 -12.39 12.66 -13.73
N GLU A 141 -11.24 12.93 -14.33
CA GLU A 141 -11.06 14.02 -15.27
C GLU A 141 -11.90 13.83 -16.55
N TYR A 142 -11.98 12.63 -17.10
CA TYR A 142 -12.85 12.30 -18.21
C TYR A 142 -14.32 12.59 -17.89
N LYS A 143 -14.80 12.14 -16.74
CA LYS A 143 -16.20 12.32 -16.31
C LYS A 143 -16.60 13.78 -16.09
N LYS A 144 -15.66 14.66 -15.78
CA LYS A 144 -15.90 16.10 -15.62
C LYS A 144 -16.15 16.83 -16.93
N VAL A 145 -15.73 16.24 -18.09
CA VAL A 145 -15.85 16.91 -19.38
C VAL A 145 -17.27 16.79 -19.91
N ALA A 146 -18.03 17.87 -19.80
CA ALA A 146 -19.33 17.99 -20.46
C ALA A 146 -19.19 18.35 -21.95
N LEU A 147 -20.10 17.84 -22.78
CA LEU A 147 -20.21 18.25 -24.18
C LEU A 147 -21.04 19.54 -24.26
N VAL A 148 -20.36 20.64 -24.55
CA VAL A 148 -20.93 21.99 -24.65
C VAL A 148 -20.43 22.70 -25.91
N GLU A 149 -21.13 23.70 -26.37
CA GLU A 149 -20.68 24.52 -27.51
C GLU A 149 -19.40 25.33 -27.18
N PRO A 150 -18.46 25.45 -28.14
CA PRO A 150 -18.49 24.83 -29.48
C PRO A 150 -18.17 23.32 -29.38
N LEU A 151 -19.09 22.50 -29.89
CA LEU A 151 -19.09 21.06 -29.72
C LEU A 151 -17.77 20.37 -30.15
N GLN A 152 -17.17 20.84 -31.23
CA GLN A 152 -15.90 20.27 -31.72
C GLN A 152 -14.78 20.39 -30.69
N LYS A 153 -14.73 21.48 -29.90
CA LYS A 153 -13.71 21.72 -28.88
C LYS A 153 -13.94 20.81 -27.66
N SER A 154 -15.15 20.77 -27.18
CA SER A 154 -15.50 19.96 -26.01
C SER A 154 -15.36 18.45 -26.31
N LEU A 155 -15.74 18.00 -27.52
CA LEU A 155 -15.56 16.62 -27.97
C LEU A 155 -14.07 16.23 -28.08
N LYS A 156 -13.23 17.12 -28.63
CA LYS A 156 -11.77 16.90 -28.67
C LYS A 156 -11.19 16.73 -27.29
N THR A 157 -11.59 17.56 -26.35
CA THR A 157 -11.14 17.48 -24.95
C THR A 157 -11.61 16.18 -24.30
N LYS A 158 -12.91 15.83 -24.48
CA LYS A 158 -13.46 14.60 -23.92
C LYS A 158 -12.74 13.35 -24.45
N LYS A 159 -12.49 13.32 -25.77
CA LYS A 159 -11.73 12.23 -26.41
C LYS A 159 -10.33 12.08 -25.85
N ALA A 160 -9.59 13.19 -25.68
CA ALA A 160 -8.24 13.14 -25.10
C ALA A 160 -8.26 12.56 -23.66
N LYS A 161 -9.23 12.98 -22.82
CA LYS A 161 -9.38 12.47 -21.46
C LYS A 161 -9.83 11.01 -21.42
N PHE A 162 -10.66 10.59 -22.35
CA PHE A 162 -11.04 9.19 -22.55
C PHE A 162 -9.82 8.32 -22.86
N GLU A 163 -8.96 8.76 -23.80
CA GLU A 163 -7.73 8.05 -24.15
C GLU A 163 -6.74 7.97 -22.98
N ASP A 164 -6.66 9.01 -22.14
CA ASP A 164 -5.87 9.00 -20.90
C ASP A 164 -6.36 7.92 -19.92
N ALA A 165 -7.67 7.83 -19.71
CA ALA A 165 -8.29 6.84 -18.85
C ALA A 165 -8.08 5.41 -19.38
N LEU A 166 -8.25 5.20 -20.68
CA LEU A 166 -7.99 3.90 -21.32
C LEU A 166 -6.53 3.45 -21.15
N ARG A 167 -5.55 4.36 -21.27
CA ARG A 167 -4.14 4.03 -21.04
C ARG A 167 -3.89 3.58 -19.61
N GLY A 168 -4.53 4.23 -18.64
CA GLY A 168 -4.42 3.82 -17.24
C GLY A 168 -4.88 2.38 -17.01
N TYR A 169 -6.03 2.00 -17.55
CA TYR A 169 -6.54 0.63 -17.45
C TYR A 169 -5.73 -0.38 -18.27
N ALA A 170 -5.23 0.01 -19.45
CA ALA A 170 -4.34 -0.85 -20.24
C ALA A 170 -3.07 -1.20 -19.46
N THR A 171 -2.45 -0.23 -18.78
CA THR A 171 -1.28 -0.46 -17.92
C THR A 171 -1.57 -1.49 -16.81
N ALA A 172 -2.74 -1.45 -16.19
CA ALA A 172 -3.13 -2.44 -15.20
C ALA A 172 -3.36 -3.84 -15.81
N ALA A 173 -3.96 -3.90 -16.99
CA ALA A 173 -4.23 -5.16 -17.70
C ALA A 173 -2.94 -5.85 -18.18
N GLU A 174 -1.93 -5.09 -18.60
CA GLU A 174 -0.62 -5.60 -19.06
C GLU A 174 0.15 -6.41 -18.00
N TYR A 175 -0.19 -6.26 -16.71
CA TYR A 175 0.37 -7.10 -15.66
C TYR A 175 0.01 -8.59 -15.79
N GLY A 176 -1.08 -8.93 -16.48
CA GLY A 176 -1.56 -10.30 -16.62
C GLY A 176 -2.08 -10.91 -15.31
N VAL A 177 -2.32 -10.09 -14.29
CA VAL A 177 -2.92 -10.51 -13.01
C VAL A 177 -4.44 -10.54 -13.19
N ALA A 178 -5.06 -11.70 -12.98
CA ALA A 178 -6.47 -11.95 -13.29
C ALA A 178 -7.42 -10.89 -12.70
N ASP A 179 -7.27 -10.57 -11.40
CA ASP A 179 -8.12 -9.59 -10.73
C ASP A 179 -7.99 -8.19 -11.36
N ALA A 180 -6.76 -7.75 -11.62
CA ALA A 180 -6.49 -6.43 -12.21
C ALA A 180 -6.96 -6.38 -13.68
N SER A 181 -6.68 -7.43 -14.46
CA SER A 181 -7.08 -7.50 -15.88
C SER A 181 -8.59 -7.54 -16.05
N THR A 182 -9.30 -8.31 -15.20
CA THR A 182 -10.76 -8.37 -15.21
C THR A 182 -11.38 -7.03 -14.85
N ALA A 183 -10.88 -6.39 -13.76
CA ALA A 183 -11.35 -5.08 -13.35
C ALA A 183 -11.06 -4.00 -14.42
N ALA A 184 -9.85 -3.99 -14.99
CA ALA A 184 -9.49 -3.06 -16.06
C ALA A 184 -10.38 -3.23 -17.30
N THR A 185 -10.66 -4.47 -17.70
CA THR A 185 -11.56 -4.76 -18.84
C THR A 185 -12.98 -4.28 -18.55
N PHE A 186 -13.51 -4.58 -17.37
CA PHE A 186 -14.84 -4.11 -16.96
C PHE A 186 -14.93 -2.57 -16.99
N HIS A 187 -13.97 -1.88 -16.38
CA HIS A 187 -13.95 -0.42 -16.36
C HIS A 187 -13.73 0.19 -17.76
N THR A 188 -12.94 -0.45 -18.60
CA THR A 188 -12.77 -0.05 -20.01
C THR A 188 -14.11 -0.13 -20.76
N ALA A 189 -14.85 -1.22 -20.60
CA ALA A 189 -16.18 -1.36 -21.21
C ALA A 189 -17.15 -0.27 -20.71
N ALA A 190 -17.14 0.04 -19.40
CA ALA A 190 -17.95 1.12 -18.84
C ALA A 190 -17.58 2.50 -19.41
N LEU A 191 -16.30 2.77 -19.64
CA LEU A 191 -15.87 4.03 -20.32
C LEU A 191 -16.40 4.15 -21.74
N TYR A 192 -16.43 3.04 -22.51
CA TYR A 192 -17.01 3.05 -23.84
C TYR A 192 -18.53 3.25 -23.86
N GLN A 193 -19.23 2.81 -22.83
CA GLN A 193 -20.66 3.07 -22.69
C GLN A 193 -20.97 4.52 -22.32
N ASP A 194 -20.07 5.18 -21.59
CA ASP A 194 -20.22 6.58 -21.16
C ASP A 194 -19.79 7.60 -22.24
N PHE A 195 -19.05 7.18 -23.27
CA PHE A 195 -18.56 8.04 -24.32
C PHE A 195 -19.62 8.32 -25.39
#